data_61d9e5acc8c895f19c7ab3148b54a7a0
#
_entry.id   61d9e5acc8c895f19c7ab3148b54a7a0
#
_cell.length_a   1.000
_cell.length_b   1.000
_cell.length_c   1.000
_cell.angle_alpha   90.00
_cell.angle_beta   90.00
_cell.angle_gamma   90.00
#
_symmetry.space_group_name_H-M   'P 1'
#
loop_
_entity.id
_entity.type
_entity.pdbx_description
1 polymer ?
#
loop_
_entity_poly.entity_id
_entity_poly.type
_entity_poly.pdbx_seq_one_letter_code
_entity_poly.pdbx_strand_id
1 'polypeptide(L)'
;RTPGRVLDYGCGSGIRAIGAAKFGAVDIDAVDIDPAAVESTLQNAQANGVQLKAGLPDKAKGEYQTVLANILATPLRVLAPLLCSHVAAGGHLVLAGILERQDEALTETYALCLPQQVADSEAGWILMTASR
;
A
#
# COMPACT_ATOMS: atom_id res chain seq x y z
N ARG A 1 15.76 0.41 -11.64
CA ARG A 1 14.52 -0.18 -12.10
C ARG A 1 13.33 0.70 -11.69
N THR A 2 12.49 1.00 -12.66
CA THR A 2 11.31 1.83 -12.42
C THR A 2 10.27 1.04 -11.63
N PRO A 3 9.68 1.62 -10.57
CA PRO A 3 8.66 0.92 -9.78
C PRO A 3 7.37 0.62 -10.55
N GLY A 4 7.13 1.22 -11.71
CA GLY A 4 5.88 1.06 -12.45
C GLY A 4 4.73 1.80 -11.81
N ARG A 5 3.51 1.28 -11.99
CA ARG A 5 2.33 1.86 -11.32
C ARG A 5 2.35 1.49 -9.84
N VAL A 6 2.09 2.47 -8.98
CA VAL A 6 2.09 2.29 -7.53
C VAL A 6 0.73 2.69 -6.96
N LEU A 7 0.18 1.84 -6.10
CA LEU A 7 -1.00 2.15 -5.31
C LEU A 7 -0.59 2.23 -3.84
N ASP A 8 -0.90 3.34 -3.18
CA ASP A 8 -0.76 3.49 -1.73
C ASP A 8 -2.17 3.47 -1.12
N TYR A 9 -2.54 2.34 -0.57
CA TYR A 9 -3.87 2.14 0.03
C TYR A 9 -3.81 2.42 1.53
N GLY A 10 -4.59 3.41 1.98
CA GLY A 10 -4.46 3.95 3.33
C GLY A 10 -3.31 4.95 3.39
N CYS A 11 -3.31 5.93 2.51
CA CYS A 11 -2.14 6.78 2.28
C CYS A 11 -1.81 7.72 3.45
N GLY A 12 -2.77 8.06 4.29
CA GLY A 12 -2.54 8.96 5.41
C GLY A 12 -1.95 10.30 4.99
N SER A 13 -0.73 10.61 5.42
CA SER A 13 -0.04 11.83 5.03
C SER A 13 0.59 11.77 3.64
N GLY A 14 0.60 10.61 3.00
CA GLY A 14 1.19 10.42 1.69
C GLY A 14 2.68 10.14 1.68
N ILE A 15 3.27 9.88 2.84
CA ILE A 15 4.73 9.75 2.94
C ILE A 15 5.30 8.62 2.08
N ARG A 16 4.58 7.49 1.97
CA ARG A 16 5.03 6.37 1.13
C ARG A 16 4.86 6.65 -0.34
N ALA A 17 3.72 7.25 -0.73
CA ALA A 17 3.46 7.62 -2.12
C ALA A 17 4.50 8.63 -2.60
N ILE A 18 4.80 9.62 -1.77
CA ILE A 18 5.81 10.64 -2.07
C ILE A 18 7.19 9.99 -2.18
N GLY A 19 7.50 9.06 -1.27
CA GLY A 19 8.75 8.30 -1.33
C GLY A 19 8.88 7.52 -2.63
N ALA A 20 7.81 6.85 -3.07
CA ALA A 20 7.80 6.12 -4.34
C ALA A 20 8.09 7.05 -5.53
N ALA A 21 7.50 8.25 -5.53
CA ALA A 21 7.76 9.23 -6.58
C ALA A 21 9.22 9.66 -6.61
N LYS A 22 9.81 9.84 -5.43
CA LYS A 22 11.24 10.23 -5.33
C LYS A 22 12.18 9.12 -5.78
N PHE A 23 11.72 7.86 -5.78
CA PHE A 23 12.45 6.72 -6.34
C PHE A 23 12.17 6.50 -7.83
N GLY A 24 11.41 7.37 -8.47
CA GLY A 24 11.21 7.34 -9.90
C GLY A 24 9.84 6.87 -10.38
N ALA A 25 8.91 6.53 -9.48
CA ALA A 25 7.55 6.19 -9.88
C ALA A 25 6.86 7.41 -10.47
N VAL A 26 6.19 7.24 -11.60
CA VAL A 26 5.54 8.35 -12.32
C VAL A 26 4.02 8.21 -12.37
N ASP A 27 3.49 7.04 -12.08
CA ASP A 27 2.04 6.79 -12.06
C ASP A 27 1.67 6.24 -10.68
N ILE A 28 1.20 7.14 -9.81
CA ILE A 28 0.94 6.83 -8.40
C ILE A 28 -0.49 7.24 -8.06
N ASP A 29 -1.26 6.27 -7.54
CA ASP A 29 -2.57 6.53 -6.96
C ASP A 29 -2.47 6.33 -5.45
N ALA A 30 -2.83 7.35 -4.69
CA ALA A 30 -2.87 7.31 -3.23
C ALA A 30 -4.32 7.43 -2.78
N VAL A 31 -4.81 6.46 -2.02
CA VAL A 31 -6.21 6.45 -1.61
C VAL A 31 -6.35 6.28 -0.11
N ASP A 32 -7.41 6.86 0.44
CA ASP A 32 -7.75 6.73 1.86
C ASP A 32 -9.25 6.94 2.03
N ILE A 33 -9.85 6.25 2.99
CA ILE A 33 -11.27 6.44 3.32
C ILE A 33 -11.53 7.78 3.99
N ASP A 34 -10.49 8.42 4.53
CA ASP A 34 -10.58 9.71 5.23
C ASP A 34 -10.26 10.85 4.26
N PRO A 35 -11.23 11.72 3.94
CA PRO A 35 -10.97 12.87 3.06
C PRO A 35 -9.85 13.79 3.58
N ALA A 36 -9.68 13.90 4.89
CA ALA A 36 -8.60 14.71 5.46
C ALA A 36 -7.24 14.13 5.12
N ALA A 37 -7.11 12.80 5.09
CA ALA A 37 -5.87 12.13 4.68
C ALA A 37 -5.58 12.39 3.20
N VAL A 38 -6.61 12.36 2.34
CA VAL A 38 -6.46 12.66 0.92
C VAL A 38 -5.92 14.08 0.72
N GLU A 39 -6.50 15.05 1.43
CA GLU A 39 -6.05 16.42 1.33
C GLU A 39 -4.63 16.61 1.85
N SER A 40 -4.30 15.97 2.96
CA SER A 40 -2.94 15.99 3.53
C SER A 40 -1.92 15.43 2.53
N THR A 41 -2.26 14.32 1.87
CA THR A 41 -1.41 13.74 0.83
C THR A 41 -1.16 14.71 -0.31
N LEU A 42 -2.20 15.38 -0.80
CA LEU A 42 -2.07 16.35 -1.90
C LEU A 42 -1.21 17.54 -1.50
N GLN A 43 -1.41 18.07 -0.29
CA GLN A 43 -0.61 19.18 0.22
C GLN A 43 0.86 18.79 0.36
N ASN A 44 1.13 17.62 0.92
CA ASN A 44 2.50 17.16 1.11
C ASN A 44 3.19 16.85 -0.22
N ALA A 45 2.47 16.30 -1.18
CA ALA A 45 3.00 16.06 -2.53
C ALA A 45 3.41 17.37 -3.19
N GLN A 46 2.56 18.39 -3.10
CA GLN A 46 2.86 19.71 -3.64
C GLN A 46 4.07 20.32 -2.96
N ALA A 47 4.16 20.23 -1.63
CA ALA A 47 5.29 20.77 -0.87
C ALA A 47 6.61 20.09 -1.22
N ASN A 48 6.58 18.85 -1.68
CA ASN A 48 7.75 18.07 -2.06
C ASN A 48 8.01 18.06 -3.57
N GLY A 49 7.25 18.82 -4.35
CA GLY A 49 7.43 18.87 -5.80
C GLY A 49 7.11 17.57 -6.52
N VAL A 50 6.22 16.76 -5.96
CA VAL A 50 5.86 15.43 -6.45
C VAL A 50 4.47 15.48 -7.09
N GLN A 51 4.32 14.82 -8.24
CA GLN A 51 3.03 14.65 -8.88
C GLN A 51 2.48 13.24 -8.59
N LEU A 52 1.26 13.19 -8.07
CA LEU A 52 0.53 11.95 -7.86
C LEU A 52 -0.96 12.23 -7.87
N LYS A 53 -1.77 11.19 -7.96
CA LYS A 53 -3.21 11.30 -7.83
C LYS A 53 -3.61 10.81 -6.45
N ALA A 54 -4.54 11.50 -5.82
CA ALA A 54 -5.05 11.10 -4.52
C ALA A 54 -6.57 11.21 -4.50
N GLY A 55 -7.22 10.33 -3.74
CA GLY A 55 -8.67 10.32 -3.64
C GLY A 55 -9.18 9.25 -2.69
N LEU A 56 -10.49 9.09 -2.68
CA LEU A 56 -11.13 8.01 -1.94
C LEU A 56 -10.84 6.66 -2.61
N PRO A 57 -11.09 5.52 -1.95
CA PRO A 57 -10.69 4.22 -2.48
C PRO A 57 -11.18 3.88 -3.88
N ASP A 58 -12.27 4.48 -4.34
CA ASP A 58 -12.79 4.28 -5.69
C ASP A 58 -11.87 4.83 -6.79
N LYS A 59 -10.87 5.64 -6.42
CA LYS A 59 -9.85 6.10 -7.35
C LYS A 59 -8.83 5.02 -7.72
N ALA A 60 -8.71 3.97 -6.91
CA ALA A 60 -7.84 2.84 -7.23
C ALA A 60 -8.50 2.00 -8.32
N LYS A 61 -7.85 1.88 -9.46
CA LYS A 61 -8.40 1.19 -10.63
C LYS A 61 -7.35 0.33 -11.32
N GLY A 62 -7.76 -0.88 -11.67
CA GLY A 62 -6.90 -1.80 -12.41
C GLY A 62 -5.82 -2.41 -11.54
N GLU A 63 -4.72 -2.74 -12.17
CA GLU A 63 -3.60 -3.43 -11.53
C GLU A 63 -2.40 -2.52 -11.41
N TYR A 64 -1.60 -2.75 -10.36
CA TYR A 64 -0.42 -1.95 -10.04
C TYR A 64 0.77 -2.88 -9.87
N GLN A 65 1.94 -2.40 -10.26
CA GLN A 65 3.19 -3.13 -10.07
C GLN A 65 3.54 -3.25 -8.60
N THR A 66 3.25 -2.22 -7.81
CA THR A 66 3.47 -2.21 -6.37
C THR A 66 2.21 -1.70 -5.68
N VAL A 67 1.73 -2.46 -4.72
CA VAL A 67 0.62 -2.06 -3.85
C VAL A 67 1.15 -1.96 -2.43
N LEU A 68 1.06 -0.76 -1.86
CA LEU A 68 1.44 -0.48 -0.47
C LEU A 68 0.17 -0.34 0.34
N ALA A 69 0.09 -1.03 1.47
CA ALA A 69 -1.05 -0.90 2.37
C ALA A 69 -0.55 -0.74 3.80
N ASN A 70 -0.95 0.36 4.44
CA ASN A 70 -0.58 0.66 5.82
C ASN A 70 -1.83 1.01 6.61
N ILE A 71 -2.56 -0.03 6.97
CA ILE A 71 -3.78 0.06 7.77
C ILE A 71 -3.74 -1.01 8.84
N LEU A 72 -4.65 -0.93 9.81
CA LEU A 72 -4.72 -1.91 10.88
C LEU A 72 -5.01 -3.31 10.32
N ALA A 73 -4.50 -4.34 11.01
CA ALA A 73 -4.58 -5.72 10.53
C ALA A 73 -6.02 -6.20 10.28
N THR A 74 -6.98 -5.79 11.10
CA THR A 74 -8.38 -6.21 10.93
C THR A 74 -8.96 -5.72 9.60
N PRO A 75 -8.84 -4.41 9.24
CA PRO A 75 -9.19 -3.97 7.90
C PRO A 75 -8.38 -4.65 6.81
N LEU A 76 -7.10 -4.95 7.04
CA LEU A 76 -6.28 -5.65 6.05
C LEU A 76 -6.86 -7.02 5.70
N ARG A 77 -7.38 -7.76 6.68
CA ARG A 77 -8.01 -9.06 6.41
C ARG A 77 -9.28 -8.93 5.57
N VAL A 78 -10.11 -7.94 5.89
CA VAL A 78 -11.34 -7.67 5.15
C VAL A 78 -11.02 -7.24 3.71
N LEU A 79 -9.95 -6.48 3.52
CA LEU A 79 -9.57 -5.93 2.24
C LEU A 79 -8.70 -6.89 1.40
N ALA A 80 -8.35 -8.08 1.91
CA ALA A 80 -7.43 -8.98 1.22
C ALA A 80 -7.84 -9.26 -0.24
N PRO A 81 -9.08 -9.63 -0.56
CA PRO A 81 -9.45 -9.87 -1.96
C PRO A 81 -9.27 -8.62 -2.83
N LEU A 82 -9.63 -7.46 -2.31
CA LEU A 82 -9.51 -6.21 -3.05
C LEU A 82 -8.06 -5.84 -3.31
N LEU A 83 -7.21 -5.89 -2.27
CA LEU A 83 -5.80 -5.55 -2.40
C LEU A 83 -5.09 -6.51 -3.36
N CYS A 84 -5.35 -7.80 -3.24
CA CYS A 84 -4.77 -8.80 -4.14
C CYS A 84 -5.19 -8.58 -5.59
N SER A 85 -6.43 -8.14 -5.83
CA SER A 85 -6.93 -7.88 -7.17
C SER A 85 -6.20 -6.74 -7.87
N HIS A 86 -5.61 -5.83 -7.10
CA HIS A 86 -4.86 -4.70 -7.64
C HIS A 86 -3.39 -5.03 -7.95
N VAL A 87 -2.88 -6.19 -7.56
CA VAL A 87 -1.47 -6.55 -7.79
C VAL A 87 -1.32 -7.16 -9.18
N ALA A 88 -0.53 -6.52 -10.04
CA ALA A 88 -0.27 -6.99 -11.40
C ALA A 88 0.57 -8.27 -11.39
N ALA A 89 0.52 -9.03 -12.47
CA ALA A 89 1.41 -10.19 -12.66
C ALA A 89 2.87 -9.71 -12.56
N GLY A 90 3.67 -10.36 -11.72
CA GLY A 90 5.02 -9.94 -11.41
C GLY A 90 5.11 -8.77 -10.45
N GLY A 91 3.98 -8.29 -9.94
CA GLY A 91 3.95 -7.19 -8.99
C GLY A 91 4.12 -7.63 -7.54
N HIS A 92 4.13 -6.66 -6.65
CA HIS A 92 4.36 -6.86 -5.22
C HIS A 92 3.30 -6.18 -4.38
N LEU A 93 2.95 -6.81 -3.27
CA LEU A 93 2.11 -6.24 -2.23
C LEU A 93 2.95 -6.09 -0.96
N VAL A 94 2.94 -4.89 -0.38
CA VAL A 94 3.66 -4.59 0.87
C VAL A 94 2.66 -4.16 1.92
N LEU A 95 2.60 -4.90 3.03
CA LEU A 95 1.73 -4.61 4.15
C LEU A 95 2.55 -4.05 5.32
N ALA A 96 2.13 -2.91 5.84
CA ALA A 96 2.78 -2.26 6.99
C ALA A 96 1.74 -1.95 8.06
N GLY A 97 2.18 -1.53 9.24
CA GLY A 97 1.28 -1.25 10.36
C GLY A 97 0.73 -2.50 11.01
N ILE A 98 1.45 -3.62 10.93
CA ILE A 98 1.04 -4.92 11.45
C ILE A 98 1.79 -5.19 12.74
N LEU A 99 1.07 -5.58 13.80
CA LEU A 99 1.70 -6.05 15.01
C LEU A 99 2.21 -7.47 14.81
N GLU A 100 3.36 -7.79 15.39
CA GLU A 100 4.01 -9.08 15.23
C GLU A 100 3.08 -10.25 15.57
N ARG A 101 2.22 -10.10 16.59
CA ARG A 101 1.27 -11.14 16.98
C ARG A 101 0.16 -11.40 15.95
N GLN A 102 0.05 -10.56 14.90
CA GLN A 102 -0.99 -10.66 13.89
C GLN A 102 -0.50 -11.28 12.58
N ASP A 103 0.80 -11.55 12.46
CA ASP A 103 1.41 -11.99 11.21
C ASP A 103 0.84 -13.33 10.72
N GLU A 104 0.64 -14.28 11.62
CA GLU A 104 0.13 -15.60 11.27
C GLU A 104 -1.28 -15.53 10.69
N ALA A 105 -2.17 -14.77 11.33
CA ALA A 105 -3.54 -14.61 10.86
C ALA A 105 -3.58 -13.95 9.47
N LEU A 106 -2.74 -12.95 9.23
CA LEU A 106 -2.67 -12.29 7.94
C LEU A 106 -2.04 -13.19 6.88
N THR A 107 -1.01 -13.96 7.23
CA THR A 107 -0.42 -14.93 6.32
C THR A 107 -1.46 -15.93 5.84
N GLU A 108 -2.27 -16.47 6.73
CA GLU A 108 -3.34 -17.39 6.37
C GLU A 108 -4.38 -16.74 5.46
N THR A 109 -4.79 -15.52 5.79
CA THR A 109 -5.80 -14.80 5.02
C THR A 109 -5.33 -14.52 3.59
N TYR A 110 -4.10 -14.02 3.43
CA TYR A 110 -3.57 -13.65 2.12
C TYR A 110 -3.04 -14.85 1.34
N ALA A 111 -2.79 -15.99 1.97
CA ALA A 111 -2.36 -17.19 1.28
C ALA A 111 -3.37 -17.69 0.24
N LEU A 112 -4.63 -17.30 0.37
CA LEU A 112 -5.67 -17.63 -0.61
C LEU A 112 -5.47 -16.90 -1.95
N CYS A 113 -4.70 -15.82 -1.98
CA CYS A 113 -4.44 -15.07 -3.21
C CYS A 113 -2.95 -14.80 -3.43
N LEU A 114 -2.19 -14.51 -2.37
CA LEU A 114 -0.75 -14.25 -2.47
C LEU A 114 -0.03 -14.76 -1.24
N PRO A 115 1.02 -15.60 -1.39
CA PRO A 115 1.82 -16.03 -0.23
C PRO A 115 2.49 -14.82 0.41
N GLN A 116 2.40 -14.72 1.73
CA GLN A 116 3.00 -13.65 2.51
C GLN A 116 4.22 -14.14 3.25
N GLN A 117 5.19 -13.25 3.45
CA GLN A 117 6.32 -13.51 4.34
C GLN A 117 6.68 -12.24 5.09
N VAL A 118 7.26 -12.40 6.27
CA VAL A 118 7.76 -11.27 7.04
C VAL A 118 9.06 -10.80 6.40
N ALA A 119 9.10 -9.54 5.97
CA ALA A 119 10.29 -8.93 5.38
C ALA A 119 11.15 -8.24 6.43
N ASP A 120 10.52 -7.68 7.47
CA ASP A 120 11.22 -6.93 8.50
C ASP A 120 10.36 -6.87 9.75
N SER A 121 10.99 -6.69 10.91
CA SER A 121 10.28 -6.49 12.18
C SER A 121 11.05 -5.54 13.07
N GLU A 122 10.35 -4.65 13.76
CA GLU A 122 10.95 -3.70 14.67
C GLU A 122 9.93 -3.29 15.73
N ALA A 123 10.32 -3.35 17.01
CA ALA A 123 9.51 -2.90 18.14
C ALA A 123 8.09 -3.49 18.16
N GLY A 124 7.95 -4.76 17.78
CA GLY A 124 6.66 -5.45 17.74
C GLY A 124 5.83 -5.18 16.49
N TRP A 125 6.31 -4.37 15.56
CA TRP A 125 5.69 -4.13 14.26
C TRP A 125 6.44 -4.87 13.18
N ILE A 126 5.72 -5.32 12.17
CA ILE A 126 6.31 -6.05 11.06
C ILE A 126 5.91 -5.48 9.71
N LEU A 127 6.76 -5.76 8.73
CA LEU A 127 6.50 -5.50 7.33
C LEU A 127 6.34 -6.85 6.64
N MET A 128 5.22 -7.05 5.96
CA MET A 128 4.96 -8.29 5.21
C MET A 128 4.94 -7.98 3.73
N THR A 129 5.51 -8.87 2.92
CA THR A 129 5.54 -8.72 1.47
C THR A 129 5.02 -9.97 0.79
N ALA A 130 4.48 -9.78 -0.41
CA ALA A 130 4.06 -10.88 -1.29
C ALA A 130 4.32 -10.47 -2.73
N SER A 131 4.59 -11.47 -3.56
CA SER A 131 4.77 -11.27 -5.01
C SER A 131 3.76 -12.12 -5.77
N ARG A 132 3.24 -11.56 -6.85
CA ARG A 132 2.33 -12.28 -7.73
C ARG A 132 3.08 -12.88 -8.91
#